data_e89309d52fa4a1dbe42f2001bedf3956
#
_entry.id   e89309d52fa4a1dbe42f2001bedf3956
#
_cell.length_a   1.000
_cell.length_b   1.000
_cell.length_c   1.000
_cell.angle_alpha   90.00
_cell.angle_beta   90.00
_cell.angle_gamma   90.00
#
_symmetry.space_group_name_H-M   'P 1'
#
loop_
_entity.id
_entity.type
_entity.pdbx_description
1 polymer ?
#
loop_
_entity_poly.entity_id
_entity_poly.type
_entity_poly.pdbx_seq_one_letter_code
_entity_poly.pdbx_strand_id
1 'polypeptide(L)'
;PYLWKEGKTYPEKEPTMRNMVADGELIMGMTYSAYLVSNSIADGSFSNNMQTFIWDKGTIGNTNYIAISKNAKHNAAAQVAINAMLSKDVQLNRYETVKTIPVLYNSKLSKEVQDAFSKVDLGEGVLEQSVLLEKRLPEMPAGLVPIIEEIWQEEVAGK
;
A
#
# COMPACT_ATOMS: atom_id res chain seq x y z
N PRO A 1 22.72 -11.52 5.89
CA PRO A 1 23.74 -12.07 5.01
C PRO A 1 23.18 -12.70 3.72
N TYR A 2 21.88 -13.01 3.64
CA TYR A 2 21.28 -13.61 2.45
C TYR A 2 20.72 -12.60 1.45
N LEU A 3 20.37 -11.40 1.90
CA LEU A 3 19.74 -10.37 1.08
C LEU A 3 20.68 -9.22 0.72
N TRP A 4 21.84 -9.17 1.33
CA TRP A 4 22.83 -8.10 1.13
C TRP A 4 24.21 -8.68 0.75
N LYS A 5 24.85 -8.04 -0.20
CA LYS A 5 26.25 -8.35 -0.59
C LYS A 5 27.11 -7.12 -0.34
N GLU A 6 28.30 -7.35 0.20
CA GLU A 6 29.34 -6.33 0.35
C GLU A 6 29.57 -5.58 -0.99
N GLY A 7 29.68 -4.26 -0.92
CA GLY A 7 29.85 -3.41 -2.09
C GLY A 7 28.57 -3.12 -2.88
N LYS A 8 27.40 -3.59 -2.42
CA LYS A 8 26.10 -3.21 -2.97
C LYS A 8 25.40 -2.22 -2.04
N THR A 9 24.76 -1.24 -2.64
CA THR A 9 23.93 -0.27 -1.92
C THR A 9 22.46 -0.67 -1.99
N TYR A 10 21.73 -0.44 -0.90
CA TYR A 10 20.27 -0.56 -0.92
C TYR A 10 19.67 0.62 -1.70
N PRO A 11 18.59 0.39 -2.47
CA PRO A 11 17.89 1.48 -3.13
C PRO A 11 17.30 2.44 -2.07
N GLU A 12 17.62 3.72 -2.18
CA GLU A 12 17.19 4.74 -1.21
C GLU A 12 15.70 5.09 -1.30
N LYS A 13 15.07 4.80 -2.43
CA LYS A 13 13.68 5.20 -2.72
C LYS A 13 12.91 4.08 -3.42
N GLU A 14 11.61 4.00 -3.15
CA GLU A 14 10.71 3.03 -3.79
C GLU A 14 10.77 3.06 -5.34
N PRO A 15 10.77 4.22 -6.03
CA PRO A 15 10.88 4.25 -7.49
C PRO A 15 12.18 3.62 -8.01
N THR A 16 13.30 3.84 -7.34
CA THR A 16 14.60 3.23 -7.71
C THR A 16 14.54 1.71 -7.56
N MET A 17 14.05 1.25 -6.41
CA MET A 17 13.86 -0.18 -6.15
C MET A 17 12.93 -0.83 -7.18
N ARG A 18 11.82 -0.17 -7.52
CA ARG A 18 10.87 -0.64 -8.53
C ARG A 18 11.53 -0.83 -9.90
N ASN A 19 12.34 0.13 -10.34
CA ASN A 19 13.07 0.02 -11.60
C ASN A 19 14.06 -1.15 -11.55
N MET A 20 14.80 -1.32 -10.45
CA MET A 20 15.73 -2.45 -10.29
C MET A 20 15.01 -3.82 -10.30
N VAL A 21 13.78 -3.89 -9.80
CA VAL A 21 12.94 -5.10 -9.93
C VAL A 21 12.49 -5.28 -11.38
N ALA A 22 12.07 -4.22 -12.07
CA ALA A 22 11.66 -4.27 -13.47
C ALA A 22 12.80 -4.74 -14.38
N ASP A 23 14.02 -4.28 -14.12
CA ASP A 23 15.23 -4.62 -14.88
C ASP A 23 15.83 -5.99 -14.50
N GLY A 24 15.26 -6.66 -13.50
CA GLY A 24 15.74 -7.97 -13.02
C GLY A 24 17.00 -7.91 -12.15
N GLU A 25 17.41 -6.74 -11.72
CA GLU A 25 18.53 -6.58 -10.76
C GLU A 25 18.17 -7.04 -9.36
N LEU A 26 16.89 -6.90 -8.99
CA LEU A 26 16.32 -7.39 -7.73
C LEU A 26 15.23 -8.43 -8.02
N ILE A 27 15.22 -9.49 -7.22
CA ILE A 27 14.20 -10.55 -7.30
C ILE A 27 12.87 -10.11 -6.68
N MET A 28 12.93 -9.22 -5.67
CA MET A 28 11.76 -8.71 -4.95
C MET A 28 11.99 -7.28 -4.49
N GLY A 29 10.89 -6.57 -4.28
CA GLY A 29 10.86 -5.23 -3.73
C GLY A 29 9.68 -5.05 -2.78
N MET A 30 9.63 -3.91 -2.11
CA MET A 30 8.53 -3.53 -1.22
C MET A 30 7.76 -2.34 -1.81
N THR A 31 6.47 -2.29 -1.55
CA THR A 31 5.62 -1.16 -1.95
C THR A 31 4.56 -0.87 -0.89
N TYR A 32 4.17 0.40 -0.81
CA TYR A 32 3.01 0.84 -0.03
C TYR A 32 1.69 0.69 -0.80
N SER A 33 1.74 0.40 -2.11
CA SER A 33 0.56 0.22 -2.95
C SER A 33 0.27 -1.25 -3.17
N ALA A 34 -0.88 -1.71 -2.70
CA ALA A 34 -1.33 -3.09 -2.89
C ALA A 34 -1.53 -3.48 -4.37
N TYR A 35 -1.69 -2.49 -5.25
CA TYR A 35 -1.99 -2.68 -6.68
C TYR A 35 -0.88 -2.18 -7.60
N LEU A 36 0.33 -1.97 -7.07
CA LEU A 36 1.47 -1.55 -7.88
C LEU A 36 1.74 -2.53 -9.02
N VAL A 37 1.73 -3.83 -8.71
CA VAL A 37 2.05 -4.88 -9.69
C VAL A 37 1.07 -4.86 -10.85
N SER A 38 -0.25 -4.85 -10.60
CA SER A 38 -1.25 -4.84 -11.67
C SER A 38 -1.18 -3.57 -12.52
N ASN A 39 -0.95 -2.42 -11.91
CA ASN A 39 -0.79 -1.17 -12.67
C ASN A 39 0.47 -1.19 -13.53
N SER A 40 1.58 -1.74 -13.00
CA SER A 40 2.85 -1.83 -13.74
C SER A 40 2.84 -2.92 -14.81
N ILE A 41 2.05 -3.97 -14.67
CA ILE A 41 1.79 -4.92 -15.76
C ILE A 41 0.96 -4.24 -16.85
N ALA A 42 -0.10 -3.52 -16.48
CA ALA A 42 -0.98 -2.85 -17.41
C ALA A 42 -0.29 -1.75 -18.24
N ASP A 43 0.67 -1.04 -17.67
CA ASP A 43 1.47 -0.02 -18.37
C ASP A 43 2.74 -0.57 -19.05
N GLY A 44 3.02 -1.86 -18.90
CA GLY A 44 4.17 -2.55 -19.51
C GLY A 44 5.50 -2.38 -18.78
N SER A 45 5.49 -1.78 -17.58
CA SER A 45 6.71 -1.60 -16.78
C SER A 45 7.18 -2.91 -16.11
N PHE A 46 6.23 -3.81 -15.81
CA PHE A 46 6.51 -5.13 -15.27
C PHE A 46 6.08 -6.24 -16.23
N SER A 47 6.75 -7.38 -16.15
CA SER A 47 6.34 -8.57 -16.87
C SER A 47 5.09 -9.19 -16.24
N ASN A 48 4.29 -9.93 -17.02
CA ASN A 48 3.07 -10.60 -16.56
C ASN A 48 3.33 -11.70 -15.50
N ASN A 49 4.59 -12.08 -15.27
CA ASN A 49 4.97 -13.07 -14.26
C ASN A 49 5.17 -12.44 -12.86
N MET A 50 5.13 -11.12 -12.75
CA MET A 50 5.26 -10.43 -11.47
C MET A 50 4.02 -10.65 -10.62
N GLN A 51 4.23 -10.85 -9.30
CA GLN A 51 3.14 -11.09 -8.35
C GLN A 51 3.38 -10.37 -7.04
N THR A 52 2.28 -9.90 -6.45
CA THR A 52 2.27 -9.40 -5.08
C THR A 52 2.17 -10.57 -4.10
N PHE A 53 2.91 -10.51 -3.02
CA PHE A 53 2.76 -11.45 -1.91
C PHE A 53 2.84 -10.72 -0.57
N ILE A 54 2.34 -11.35 0.48
CA ILE A 54 2.56 -10.94 1.87
C ILE A 54 3.07 -12.13 2.69
N TRP A 55 3.86 -11.83 3.71
CA TRP A 55 4.46 -12.85 4.55
C TRP A 55 3.39 -13.63 5.32
N ASP A 56 3.63 -14.90 5.62
CA ASP A 56 2.70 -15.73 6.39
C ASP A 56 2.42 -15.17 7.78
N LYS A 57 3.41 -14.55 8.40
CA LYS A 57 3.28 -13.86 9.70
C LYS A 57 2.57 -12.52 9.61
N GLY A 58 2.23 -12.07 8.42
CA GLY A 58 1.57 -10.79 8.16
C GLY A 58 2.50 -9.68 7.74
N THR A 59 1.91 -8.55 7.40
CA THR A 59 2.61 -7.34 6.95
C THR A 59 2.01 -6.11 7.60
N ILE A 60 2.83 -5.11 7.90
CA ILE A 60 2.36 -3.84 8.47
C ILE A 60 1.47 -3.14 7.46
N GLY A 61 0.22 -2.87 7.86
CA GLY A 61 -0.73 -2.13 7.06
C GLY A 61 -0.98 -0.74 7.63
N ASN A 62 -0.82 0.28 6.80
CA ASN A 62 -1.04 1.67 7.16
C ASN A 62 -2.44 2.15 6.76
N THR A 63 -2.94 3.18 7.44
CA THR A 63 -4.18 3.88 7.10
C THR A 63 -3.92 5.38 7.09
N ASN A 64 -4.26 6.03 5.99
CA ASN A 64 -4.18 7.48 5.90
C ASN A 64 -5.45 8.11 6.47
N TYR A 65 -5.28 9.15 7.26
CA TYR A 65 -6.37 9.88 7.92
C TYR A 65 -6.46 11.30 7.40
N ILE A 66 -7.68 11.82 7.34
CA ILE A 66 -7.96 13.23 7.05
C ILE A 66 -8.47 13.87 8.33
N ALA A 67 -7.88 14.99 8.72
CA ALA A 67 -8.30 15.76 9.89
C ALA A 67 -8.60 17.20 9.50
N ILE A 68 -9.52 17.82 10.23
CA ILE A 68 -9.83 19.25 10.11
C ILE A 68 -9.09 19.98 11.23
N SER A 69 -8.24 20.94 10.87
CA SER A 69 -7.55 21.77 11.83
C SER A 69 -8.55 22.54 12.72
N LYS A 70 -8.26 22.65 14.02
CA LYS A 70 -9.13 23.35 14.99
C LYS A 70 -9.46 24.78 14.57
N ASN A 71 -8.54 25.46 13.90
CA ASN A 71 -8.67 26.84 13.47
C ASN A 71 -8.96 26.98 11.97
N ALA A 72 -9.50 25.92 11.33
CA ALA A 72 -9.90 25.97 9.93
C ALA A 72 -10.97 27.04 9.70
N LYS A 73 -10.74 27.96 8.76
CA LYS A 73 -11.66 29.05 8.43
C LYS A 73 -12.99 28.57 7.82
N HIS A 74 -12.96 27.43 7.14
CA HIS A 74 -14.11 26.85 6.42
C HIS A 74 -14.43 25.43 6.93
N ASN A 75 -14.63 25.30 8.24
CA ASN A 75 -14.84 23.99 8.89
C ASN A 75 -16.03 23.22 8.28
N ALA A 76 -17.18 23.89 8.07
CA ALA A 76 -18.36 23.23 7.50
C ALA A 76 -18.09 22.70 6.06
N ALA A 77 -17.39 23.47 5.23
CA ALA A 77 -17.03 23.05 3.89
C ALA A 77 -16.04 21.86 3.93
N ALA A 78 -15.09 21.85 4.87
CA ALA A 78 -14.17 20.74 5.07
C ALA A 78 -14.90 19.46 5.49
N GLN A 79 -15.91 19.56 6.36
CA GLN A 79 -16.75 18.40 6.73
C GLN A 79 -17.51 17.83 5.54
N VAL A 80 -18.11 18.70 4.70
CA VAL A 80 -18.80 18.27 3.47
C VAL A 80 -17.83 17.58 2.52
N ALA A 81 -16.64 18.14 2.31
CA ALA A 81 -15.61 17.53 1.46
C ALA A 81 -15.17 16.15 1.96
N ILE A 82 -14.90 16.00 3.27
CA ILE A 82 -14.54 14.71 3.87
C ILE A 82 -15.69 13.70 3.71
N ASN A 83 -16.92 14.11 3.98
CA ASN A 83 -18.09 13.25 3.80
C ASN A 83 -18.26 12.79 2.34
N ALA A 84 -18.04 13.69 1.38
CA ALA A 84 -18.02 13.31 -0.03
C ALA A 84 -16.91 12.31 -0.37
N MET A 85 -15.70 12.50 0.13
CA MET A 85 -14.57 11.57 -0.06
C MET A 85 -14.83 10.19 0.53
N LEU A 86 -15.60 10.10 1.62
CA LEU A 86 -15.97 8.85 2.27
C LEU A 86 -17.26 8.22 1.69
N SER A 87 -17.90 8.87 0.72
CA SER A 87 -19.10 8.32 0.10
C SER A 87 -18.79 7.05 -0.69
N LYS A 88 -19.77 6.13 -0.74
CA LYS A 88 -19.65 4.87 -1.48
C LYS A 88 -19.24 5.09 -2.95
N ASP A 89 -19.82 6.10 -3.59
CA ASP A 89 -19.62 6.38 -5.02
C ASP A 89 -18.19 6.86 -5.30
N VAL A 90 -17.66 7.75 -4.48
CA VAL A 90 -16.27 8.22 -4.59
C VAL A 90 -15.29 7.10 -4.25
N GLN A 91 -15.56 6.29 -3.22
CA GLN A 91 -14.71 5.17 -2.85
C GLN A 91 -14.69 4.08 -3.93
N LEU A 92 -15.85 3.76 -4.52
CA LEU A 92 -15.93 2.80 -5.63
C LEU A 92 -15.17 3.32 -6.87
N ASN A 93 -15.43 4.56 -7.27
CA ASN A 93 -14.72 5.18 -8.40
C ASN A 93 -13.20 5.17 -8.22
N ARG A 94 -12.70 5.49 -7.03
CA ARG A 94 -11.27 5.44 -6.73
C ARG A 94 -10.72 4.01 -6.76
N TYR A 95 -11.50 3.04 -6.33
CA TYR A 95 -11.13 1.63 -6.37
C TYR A 95 -11.01 1.13 -7.81
N GLU A 96 -11.94 1.52 -8.68
CA GLU A 96 -11.95 1.18 -10.11
C GLU A 96 -10.80 1.86 -10.88
N THR A 97 -10.62 3.18 -10.67
CA THR A 97 -9.75 3.99 -11.55
C THR A 97 -8.29 4.04 -11.11
N VAL A 98 -8.04 4.16 -9.81
CA VAL A 98 -6.68 4.28 -9.24
C VAL A 98 -6.28 3.13 -8.32
N LYS A 99 -7.12 2.12 -8.25
CA LYS A 99 -6.88 0.90 -7.44
C LYS A 99 -6.51 1.25 -5.97
N THR A 100 -7.21 2.23 -5.37
CA THR A 100 -7.02 2.57 -3.96
C THR A 100 -7.94 1.74 -3.09
N ILE A 101 -7.40 1.01 -2.13
CA ILE A 101 -8.21 0.19 -1.20
C ILE A 101 -9.28 1.05 -0.52
N PRO A 102 -10.57 0.68 -0.61
CA PRO A 102 -11.64 1.41 0.06
C PRO A 102 -11.49 1.38 1.58
N VAL A 103 -11.81 2.50 2.22
CA VAL A 103 -11.78 2.62 3.70
C VAL A 103 -13.13 2.30 4.35
N LEU A 104 -14.14 1.97 3.55
CA LEU A 104 -15.48 1.64 4.03
C LEU A 104 -15.50 0.24 4.65
N TYR A 105 -16.27 0.11 5.74
CA TYR A 105 -16.46 -1.19 6.40
C TYR A 105 -17.46 -2.05 5.60
N ASN A 106 -16.93 -2.88 4.73
CA ASN A 106 -17.69 -3.59 3.69
C ASN A 106 -18.92 -4.34 4.25
N SER A 107 -18.80 -5.06 5.37
CA SER A 107 -19.89 -5.84 5.93
C SER A 107 -21.09 -5.00 6.43
N LYS A 108 -20.93 -3.67 6.56
CA LYS A 108 -22.00 -2.74 6.93
C LYS A 108 -22.65 -2.03 5.74
N LEU A 109 -22.13 -2.24 4.55
CA LEU A 109 -22.71 -1.70 3.32
C LEU A 109 -23.90 -2.54 2.87
N SER A 110 -24.80 -1.95 2.06
CA SER A 110 -25.87 -2.73 1.42
C SER A 110 -25.28 -3.81 0.50
N LYS A 111 -26.03 -4.90 0.31
CA LYS A 111 -25.60 -6.01 -0.56
C LYS A 111 -25.26 -5.54 -1.99
N GLU A 112 -26.06 -4.63 -2.53
CA GLU A 112 -25.82 -4.00 -3.84
C GLU A 112 -24.44 -3.33 -3.92
N VAL A 113 -24.05 -2.57 -2.88
CA VAL A 113 -22.76 -1.89 -2.82
C VAL A 113 -21.62 -2.89 -2.63
N GLN A 114 -21.78 -3.90 -1.78
CA GLN A 114 -20.81 -4.98 -1.64
C GLN A 114 -20.55 -5.69 -2.97
N ASP A 115 -21.61 -5.98 -3.70
CA ASP A 115 -21.54 -6.63 -5.03
C ASP A 115 -20.86 -5.72 -6.06
N ALA A 116 -21.05 -4.40 -5.98
CA ALA A 116 -20.33 -3.45 -6.84
C ALA A 116 -18.82 -3.48 -6.59
N PHE A 117 -18.39 -3.43 -5.32
CA PHE A 117 -16.98 -3.54 -4.97
C PHE A 117 -16.34 -4.88 -5.37
N SER A 118 -17.09 -5.99 -5.24
CA SER A 118 -16.58 -7.31 -5.59
C SER A 118 -16.39 -7.55 -7.09
N LYS A 119 -17.03 -6.73 -7.93
CA LYS A 119 -16.91 -6.78 -9.41
C LYS A 119 -15.75 -5.96 -9.96
N VAL A 120 -15.07 -5.19 -9.13
CA VAL A 120 -13.94 -4.38 -9.60
C VAL A 120 -12.80 -5.31 -10.01
N ASP A 121 -12.38 -5.19 -11.26
CA ASP A 121 -11.21 -5.89 -11.76
C ASP A 121 -9.93 -5.25 -11.20
N LEU A 122 -9.20 -5.99 -10.41
CA LEU A 122 -7.97 -5.56 -9.78
C LEU A 122 -6.75 -5.76 -10.68
N GLY A 123 -6.93 -6.46 -11.80
CA GLY A 123 -5.84 -6.83 -12.70
C GLY A 123 -5.04 -8.05 -12.21
N GLU A 124 -3.95 -8.33 -12.90
CA GLU A 124 -3.10 -9.49 -12.63
C GLU A 124 -2.06 -9.24 -11.54
N GLY A 125 -1.58 -10.32 -10.93
CA GLY A 125 -0.45 -10.29 -10.00
C GLY A 125 -0.74 -9.68 -8.62
N VAL A 126 -2.00 -9.46 -8.25
CA VAL A 126 -2.40 -8.85 -6.98
C VAL A 126 -3.12 -9.82 -6.06
N LEU A 127 -3.18 -9.47 -4.77
CA LEU A 127 -3.91 -10.21 -3.75
C LEU A 127 -5.29 -9.60 -3.54
N GLU A 128 -6.26 -10.47 -3.24
CA GLU A 128 -7.58 -10.05 -2.80
C GLU A 128 -7.52 -9.19 -1.53
N GLN A 129 -8.40 -8.19 -1.43
CA GLN A 129 -8.47 -7.30 -0.27
C GLN A 129 -8.67 -8.07 1.04
N SER A 130 -9.44 -9.14 1.02
CA SER A 130 -9.67 -10.02 2.17
C SER A 130 -8.37 -10.60 2.73
N VAL A 131 -7.47 -11.05 1.86
CA VAL A 131 -6.15 -11.59 2.23
C VAL A 131 -5.26 -10.50 2.84
N LEU A 132 -5.28 -9.31 2.24
CA LEU A 132 -4.51 -8.17 2.74
C LEU A 132 -4.97 -7.74 4.14
N LEU A 133 -6.28 -7.74 4.39
CA LEU A 133 -6.86 -7.36 5.67
C LEU A 133 -6.65 -8.42 6.76
N GLU A 134 -6.77 -9.71 6.41
CA GLU A 134 -6.58 -10.82 7.34
C GLU A 134 -5.15 -10.86 7.90
N LYS A 135 -4.16 -10.62 7.04
CA LYS A 135 -2.74 -10.66 7.41
C LYS A 135 -2.16 -9.30 7.80
N ARG A 136 -3.01 -8.30 8.01
CA ARG A 136 -2.58 -6.96 8.40
C ARG A 136 -2.11 -6.92 9.84
N LEU A 137 -0.88 -6.47 10.05
CA LEU A 137 -0.33 -6.12 11.35
C LEU A 137 -0.48 -4.61 11.62
N PRO A 138 -0.63 -4.20 12.88
CA PRO A 138 -0.60 -2.79 13.24
C PRO A 138 0.79 -2.18 13.01
N GLU A 139 0.85 -0.86 12.89
CA GLU A 139 2.12 -0.15 12.90
C GLU A 139 2.85 -0.36 14.23
N MET A 140 4.17 -0.33 14.13
CA MET A 140 5.03 -0.39 15.31
C MET A 140 4.86 0.86 16.18
N PRO A 141 4.97 0.74 17.52
CA PRO A 141 5.06 1.90 18.39
C PRO A 141 6.19 2.84 17.93
N ALA A 142 5.90 4.14 17.87
CA ALA A 142 6.85 5.15 17.38
C ALA A 142 8.21 5.12 18.13
N GLY A 143 8.22 4.72 19.41
CA GLY A 143 9.45 4.58 20.20
C GLY A 143 10.41 3.48 19.74
N LEU A 144 9.95 2.54 18.89
CA LEU A 144 10.83 1.50 18.31
C LEU A 144 11.55 1.97 17.05
N VAL A 145 11.08 3.01 16.39
CA VAL A 145 11.68 3.50 15.13
C VAL A 145 13.15 3.87 15.30
N PRO A 146 13.55 4.75 16.25
CA PRO A 146 14.95 5.11 16.43
C PRO A 146 15.84 3.91 16.80
N ILE A 147 15.32 2.95 17.55
CA ILE A 147 16.07 1.72 17.92
C ILE A 147 16.36 0.87 16.68
N ILE A 148 15.38 0.72 15.80
CA ILE A 148 15.55 -0.04 14.56
C ILE A 148 16.49 0.68 13.60
N GLU A 149 16.41 2.01 13.52
CA GLU A 149 17.31 2.82 12.71
C GLU A 149 18.76 2.69 13.19
N GLU A 150 19.00 2.72 14.50
CA GLU A 150 20.33 2.51 15.10
C GLU A 150 20.88 1.12 14.77
N ILE A 151 20.09 0.06 15.00
CA ILE A 151 20.48 -1.32 14.65
C ILE A 151 20.77 -1.44 13.15
N TRP A 152 19.96 -0.82 12.30
CA TRP A 152 20.20 -0.82 10.86
C TRP A 152 21.53 -0.16 10.49
N GLN A 153 21.84 0.99 11.07
CA GLN A 153 23.09 1.69 10.82
C GLN A 153 24.30 0.87 11.26
N GLU A 154 24.23 0.24 12.45
CA GLU A 154 25.34 -0.54 12.99
C GLU A 154 25.55 -1.88 12.30
N GLU A 155 24.45 -2.59 12.01
CA GLU A 155 24.51 -3.99 11.56
C GLU A 155 24.42 -4.17 10.05
N VAL A 156 23.92 -3.18 9.33
CA VAL A 156 23.66 -3.29 7.90
C VAL A 156 24.34 -2.18 7.09
N ALA A 157 24.03 -0.92 7.33
CA ALA A 157 24.52 0.19 6.51
C ALA A 157 25.99 0.56 6.79
N GLY A 158 26.49 0.28 8.00
CA GLY A 158 27.86 0.55 8.44
C GLY A 158 28.88 -0.54 8.08
N LYS A 159 28.44 -1.61 7.44
CA LYS A 159 29.27 -2.75 6.99
C LYS A 159 29.30 -2.73 5.45
#